data_ca990160e3638a8b1b957ef871b421cf
#
_entry.id   ca990160e3638a8b1b957ef871b421cf
#
_cell.length_a   1.000
_cell.length_b   1.000
_cell.length_c   1.000
_cell.angle_alpha   90.00
_cell.angle_beta   90.00
_cell.angle_gamma   90.00
#
_symmetry.space_group_name_H-M   'P 1'
#
loop_
_entity.id
_entity.type
_entity.pdbx_description
1 polymer ?
#
loop_
_entity_poly.entity_id
_entity_poly.type
_entity_poly.pdbx_seq_one_letter_code
_entity_poly.pdbx_strand_id
1 'polypeptide(L)'
;MGGLDKRVPFTATGGMIPPEFQNVKTPCYILDEKALIKNAKLLGEVSERTGCKMLLAQKAFSNYDCYRFFEPYLAGTEASGLFEARLGAEEMPGKEVHVFCAGYRADEFEELLQYADHIVFNSPSQLLRFGRMAKEAGKSVGLRINPECSTQELSLIHI
;
A
#
# COMPACT_ATOMS: atom_id res chain seq x y z
N MET A 1 -10.19 17.57 -23.62
CA MET A 1 -10.80 17.78 -22.29
C MET A 1 -11.83 16.69 -22.08
N GLY A 2 -11.41 15.54 -21.61
CA GLY A 2 -12.27 14.40 -21.29
C GLY A 2 -12.79 14.58 -19.87
N GLY A 3 -14.12 14.63 -19.72
CA GLY A 3 -14.78 14.78 -18.44
C GLY A 3 -14.39 13.66 -17.49
N LEU A 4 -14.03 14.04 -16.27
CA LEU A 4 -13.95 13.14 -15.11
C LEU A 4 -15.29 12.41 -15.03
N ASP A 5 -15.24 11.11 -15.26
CA ASP A 5 -16.37 10.22 -15.06
C ASP A 5 -16.87 10.44 -13.62
N LYS A 6 -18.09 10.98 -13.50
CA LYS A 6 -18.72 11.24 -12.20
C LYS A 6 -19.04 9.86 -11.59
N ARG A 7 -18.09 9.31 -10.86
CA ARG A 7 -18.36 8.16 -10.00
C ARG A 7 -19.46 8.57 -9.05
N VAL A 8 -20.57 7.88 -9.12
CA VAL A 8 -21.64 8.04 -8.13
C VAL A 8 -21.01 7.59 -6.80
N PRO A 9 -20.80 8.50 -5.84
CA PRO A 9 -20.31 8.06 -4.55
C PRO A 9 -21.38 7.14 -3.96
N PHE A 10 -20.98 5.94 -3.60
CA PHE A 10 -21.81 5.04 -2.80
C PHE A 10 -21.95 5.67 -1.41
N THR A 11 -22.90 6.58 -1.27
CA THR A 11 -23.23 7.10 0.05
C THR A 11 -24.19 6.13 0.70
N ALA A 12 -23.97 5.80 1.96
CA ALA A 12 -24.81 4.93 2.78
C ALA A 12 -26.25 5.43 2.98
N THR A 13 -26.61 6.54 2.36
CA THR A 13 -27.91 7.19 2.44
C THR A 13 -28.49 7.38 1.04
N GLY A 14 -29.25 6.37 0.56
CA GLY A 14 -30.24 6.56 -0.50
C GLY A 14 -29.74 6.62 -1.94
N GLY A 15 -28.51 6.24 -2.24
CA GLY A 15 -28.06 6.01 -3.63
C GLY A 15 -28.74 4.78 -4.23
N MET A 16 -29.24 4.92 -5.47
CA MET A 16 -29.87 3.82 -6.17
C MET A 16 -28.80 2.74 -6.47
N ILE A 17 -29.02 1.53 -5.95
CA ILE A 17 -28.15 0.38 -6.23
C ILE A 17 -28.26 0.09 -7.75
N PRO A 18 -27.12 0.02 -8.48
CA PRO A 18 -27.14 -0.34 -9.89
C PRO A 18 -27.92 -1.64 -10.13
N PRO A 19 -28.67 -1.75 -11.23
CA PRO A 19 -29.56 -2.90 -11.49
C PRO A 19 -28.87 -4.25 -11.38
N GLU A 20 -27.61 -4.34 -11.77
CA GLU A 20 -26.78 -5.54 -11.72
C GLU A 20 -26.50 -6.03 -10.28
N PHE A 21 -26.65 -5.17 -9.27
CA PHE A 21 -26.38 -5.52 -7.87
C PHE A 21 -27.66 -5.65 -7.02
N GLN A 22 -28.86 -5.46 -7.59
CA GLN A 22 -30.11 -5.49 -6.83
C GLN A 22 -30.37 -6.85 -6.16
N ASN A 23 -29.83 -7.94 -6.71
CA ASN A 23 -30.01 -9.29 -6.18
C ASN A 23 -28.85 -9.75 -5.28
N VAL A 24 -27.88 -8.89 -4.98
CA VAL A 24 -26.76 -9.23 -4.10
C VAL A 24 -27.21 -9.15 -2.66
N LYS A 25 -26.88 -10.20 -1.89
CA LYS A 25 -27.18 -10.24 -0.45
C LYS A 25 -26.39 -9.15 0.29
N THR A 26 -27.11 -8.30 1.01
CA THR A 26 -26.50 -7.20 1.80
C THR A 26 -26.46 -7.54 3.30
N PRO A 27 -25.52 -6.97 4.07
CA PRO A 27 -24.46 -6.04 3.63
C PRO A 27 -23.32 -6.75 2.90
N CYS A 28 -22.73 -6.10 1.89
CA CYS A 28 -21.58 -6.61 1.14
C CYS A 28 -20.71 -5.49 0.60
N TYR A 29 -19.44 -5.81 0.31
CA TYR A 29 -18.56 -4.96 -0.48
C TYR A 29 -18.54 -5.46 -1.92
N ILE A 30 -18.56 -4.53 -2.86
CA ILE A 30 -18.47 -4.82 -4.29
C ILE A 30 -17.18 -4.21 -4.81
N LEU A 31 -16.35 -5.04 -5.45
CA LEU A 31 -15.12 -4.62 -6.09
C LEU A 31 -15.31 -4.60 -7.61
N ASP A 32 -15.09 -3.45 -8.21
CA ASP A 32 -15.10 -3.30 -9.68
C ASP A 32 -13.69 -3.62 -10.22
N GLU A 33 -13.51 -4.84 -10.70
CA GLU A 33 -12.26 -5.33 -11.28
C GLU A 33 -11.78 -4.45 -12.43
N LYS A 34 -12.70 -4.00 -13.32
CA LYS A 34 -12.33 -3.15 -14.46
C LYS A 34 -11.81 -1.80 -14.02
N ALA A 35 -12.41 -1.22 -12.98
CA ALA A 35 -11.95 0.03 -12.39
C ALA A 35 -10.59 -0.13 -11.71
N LEU A 36 -10.36 -1.24 -10.99
CA LEU A 36 -9.07 -1.56 -10.38
C LEU A 36 -7.96 -1.68 -11.43
N ILE A 37 -8.17 -2.46 -12.48
CA ILE A 37 -7.21 -2.64 -13.57
C ILE A 37 -6.94 -1.31 -14.28
N LYS A 38 -7.97 -0.51 -14.55
CA LYS A 38 -7.80 0.82 -15.17
C LYS A 38 -6.94 1.73 -14.33
N ASN A 39 -7.13 1.75 -13.01
CA ASN A 39 -6.32 2.55 -12.09
C ASN A 39 -4.88 2.02 -12.00
N ALA A 40 -4.69 0.71 -11.94
CA ALA A 40 -3.37 0.09 -11.92
C ALA A 40 -2.57 0.41 -13.18
N LYS A 41 -3.19 0.34 -14.36
CA LYS A 41 -2.59 0.74 -15.65
C LYS A 41 -2.14 2.20 -15.64
N LEU A 42 -2.98 3.11 -15.17
CA LEU A 42 -2.64 4.53 -15.07
C LEU A 42 -1.40 4.75 -14.20
N LEU A 43 -1.33 4.06 -13.05
CA LEU A 43 -0.16 4.12 -12.16
C LEU A 43 1.09 3.53 -12.82
N GLY A 44 0.95 2.43 -13.56
CA GLY A 44 2.03 1.84 -14.36
C GLY A 44 2.56 2.80 -15.42
N GLU A 45 1.67 3.47 -16.18
CA GLU A 45 2.06 4.49 -17.16
C GLU A 45 2.81 5.66 -16.53
N VAL A 46 2.39 6.12 -15.35
CA VAL A 46 3.10 7.16 -14.60
C VAL A 46 4.49 6.66 -14.18
N SER A 47 4.57 5.43 -13.67
CA SER A 47 5.85 4.79 -13.30
C SER A 47 6.82 4.74 -14.48
N GLU A 48 6.38 4.28 -15.63
CA GLU A 48 7.20 4.21 -16.85
C GLU A 48 7.69 5.58 -17.34
N ARG A 49 6.81 6.59 -17.30
CA ARG A 49 7.13 7.94 -17.76
C ARG A 49 8.07 8.72 -16.85
N THR A 50 8.01 8.44 -15.56
CA THR A 50 8.76 9.20 -14.53
C THR A 50 9.97 8.46 -14.00
N GLY A 51 10.04 7.15 -14.18
CA GLY A 51 11.01 6.28 -13.52
C GLY A 51 10.75 6.08 -12.03
N CYS A 52 9.62 6.58 -11.49
CA CYS A 52 9.24 6.36 -10.10
C CYS A 52 8.62 4.99 -9.91
N LYS A 53 8.99 4.29 -8.85
CA LYS A 53 8.35 3.04 -8.46
C LYS A 53 7.03 3.32 -7.76
N MET A 54 5.94 2.79 -8.30
CA MET A 54 4.63 2.84 -7.65
C MET A 54 4.41 1.57 -6.84
N LEU A 55 3.99 1.71 -5.60
CA LEU A 55 3.75 0.61 -4.67
C LEU A 55 2.28 0.56 -4.25
N LEU A 56 1.77 -0.65 -4.02
CA LEU A 56 0.46 -0.85 -3.41
C LEU A 56 0.55 -0.61 -1.91
N ALA A 57 -0.07 0.45 -1.41
CA ALA A 57 -0.17 0.71 0.03
C ALA A 57 -1.20 -0.23 0.66
N GLN A 58 -0.73 -1.28 1.32
CA GLN A 58 -1.59 -2.36 1.84
C GLN A 58 -2.55 -1.89 2.94
N LYS A 59 -2.14 -0.92 3.76
CA LYS A 59 -3.04 -0.30 4.74
C LYS A 59 -4.28 0.37 4.13
N ALA A 60 -4.23 0.75 2.85
CA ALA A 60 -5.36 1.32 2.13
C ALA A 60 -6.17 0.24 1.39
N PHE A 61 -5.50 -0.82 0.93
CA PHE A 61 -6.14 -1.90 0.20
C PHE A 61 -5.31 -3.19 0.30
N SER A 62 -5.85 -4.20 1.00
CA SER A 62 -5.18 -5.47 1.28
C SER A 62 -6.03 -6.70 0.94
N ASN A 63 -6.96 -6.57 -0.02
CA ASN A 63 -7.71 -7.73 -0.50
C ASN A 63 -6.80 -8.59 -1.38
N TYR A 64 -6.37 -9.75 -0.85
CA TYR A 64 -5.40 -10.64 -1.49
C TYR A 64 -5.85 -11.14 -2.87
N ASP A 65 -7.14 -11.41 -3.08
CA ASP A 65 -7.68 -11.83 -4.38
C ASP A 65 -7.48 -10.80 -5.50
N CYS A 66 -7.20 -9.54 -5.14
CA CYS A 66 -7.05 -8.45 -6.09
C CYS A 66 -5.58 -8.12 -6.42
N TYR A 67 -4.59 -8.67 -5.71
CA TYR A 67 -3.17 -8.36 -5.94
C TYR A 67 -2.74 -8.69 -7.38
N ARG A 68 -3.26 -9.76 -7.95
CA ARG A 68 -3.05 -10.17 -9.35
C ARG A 68 -3.39 -9.08 -10.37
N PHE A 69 -4.26 -8.11 -10.02
CA PHE A 69 -4.63 -7.00 -10.91
C PHE A 69 -3.62 -5.85 -10.84
N PHE A 70 -2.83 -5.77 -9.77
CA PHE A 70 -1.81 -4.75 -9.56
C PHE A 70 -0.41 -5.23 -9.95
N GLU A 71 -0.15 -6.52 -9.78
CA GLU A 71 1.17 -7.13 -10.01
C GLU A 71 1.79 -6.76 -11.37
N PRO A 72 1.07 -6.75 -12.51
CA PRO A 72 1.67 -6.40 -13.80
C PRO A 72 2.10 -4.93 -13.93
N TYR A 73 1.57 -4.04 -13.09
CA TYR A 73 1.69 -2.60 -13.24
C TYR A 73 2.49 -1.91 -12.14
N LEU A 74 2.53 -2.49 -10.95
CA LEU A 74 3.19 -1.88 -9.81
C LEU A 74 4.55 -2.54 -9.55
N ALA A 75 5.45 -1.75 -8.94
CA ALA A 75 6.79 -2.21 -8.59
C ALA A 75 6.81 -3.14 -7.37
N GLY A 76 5.77 -3.09 -6.54
CA GLY A 76 5.67 -3.88 -5.33
C GLY A 76 4.61 -3.37 -4.36
N THR A 77 4.82 -3.64 -3.08
CA THR A 77 3.91 -3.30 -1.99
C THR A 77 4.58 -2.44 -0.93
N GLU A 78 3.77 -1.65 -0.21
CA GLU A 78 4.17 -0.95 1.01
C GLU A 78 3.40 -1.54 2.18
N ALA A 79 4.13 -2.04 3.18
CA ALA A 79 3.65 -2.73 4.34
C ALA A 79 3.88 -1.92 5.62
N SER A 80 2.91 -1.97 6.54
CA SER A 80 3.00 -1.31 7.85
C SER A 80 3.46 -2.25 8.97
N GLY A 81 3.78 -3.51 8.65
CA GLY A 81 4.25 -4.52 9.60
C GLY A 81 4.46 -5.90 8.97
N LEU A 82 4.76 -6.88 9.82
CA LEU A 82 5.13 -8.23 9.41
C LEU A 82 4.07 -8.92 8.53
N PHE A 83 2.80 -8.89 8.93
CA PHE A 83 1.75 -9.63 8.20
C PHE A 83 1.46 -9.03 6.82
N GLU A 84 1.52 -7.70 6.69
CA GLU A 84 1.41 -7.06 5.38
C GLU A 84 2.67 -7.32 4.52
N ALA A 85 3.87 -7.33 5.11
CA ALA A 85 5.09 -7.65 4.38
C ALA A 85 5.04 -9.08 3.81
N ARG A 86 4.59 -10.04 4.63
CA ARG A 86 4.38 -11.42 4.21
C ARG A 86 3.33 -11.51 3.11
N LEU A 87 2.18 -10.87 3.29
CA LEU A 87 1.12 -10.83 2.28
C LEU A 87 1.63 -10.28 0.94
N GLY A 88 2.38 -9.17 0.97
CA GLY A 88 2.97 -8.59 -0.24
C GLY A 88 3.92 -9.52 -0.96
N ALA A 89 4.78 -10.22 -0.22
CA ALA A 89 5.72 -11.19 -0.77
C ALA A 89 5.03 -12.43 -1.36
N GLU A 90 3.96 -12.92 -0.71
CA GLU A 90 3.20 -14.09 -1.15
C GLU A 90 2.32 -13.79 -2.38
N GLU A 91 1.65 -12.62 -2.42
CA GLU A 91 0.67 -12.28 -3.46
C GLU A 91 1.26 -11.53 -4.67
N MET A 92 2.46 -10.96 -4.52
CA MET A 92 3.20 -10.32 -5.62
C MET A 92 4.65 -10.84 -5.69
N PRO A 93 4.84 -12.14 -6.00
CA PRO A 93 6.15 -12.76 -5.97
C PRO A 93 7.11 -12.11 -6.96
N GLY A 94 8.35 -11.84 -6.50
CA GLY A 94 9.38 -11.18 -7.31
C GLY A 94 9.25 -9.65 -7.43
N LYS A 95 8.25 -9.06 -6.76
CA LYS A 95 8.11 -7.61 -6.61
C LYS A 95 8.72 -7.15 -5.29
N GLU A 96 9.04 -5.86 -5.20
CA GLU A 96 9.64 -5.29 -4.00
C GLU A 96 8.64 -5.18 -2.85
N VAL A 97 9.08 -5.48 -1.65
CA VAL A 97 8.33 -5.26 -0.41
C VAL A 97 9.01 -4.16 0.39
N HIS A 98 8.37 -3.00 0.47
CA HIS A 98 8.80 -1.88 1.27
C HIS A 98 8.07 -1.88 2.60
N VAL A 99 8.79 -1.65 3.69
CA VAL A 99 8.19 -1.67 5.03
C VAL A 99 8.47 -0.37 5.75
N PHE A 100 7.43 0.29 6.21
CA PHE A 100 7.49 1.37 7.18
C PHE A 100 6.57 1.07 8.36
N CYS A 101 7.14 0.96 9.54
CA CYS A 101 6.40 0.76 10.78
C CYS A 101 6.76 1.84 11.80
N ALA A 102 5.75 2.39 12.49
CA ALA A 102 5.97 3.36 13.57
C ALA A 102 6.78 2.77 14.73
N GLY A 103 6.64 1.44 14.98
CA GLY A 103 7.38 0.73 16.02
C GLY A 103 7.61 -0.73 15.64
N TYR A 104 8.85 -1.08 15.29
CA TYR A 104 9.24 -2.46 15.04
C TYR A 104 9.33 -3.24 16.35
N ARG A 105 8.76 -4.44 16.35
CA ARG A 105 8.84 -5.39 17.46
C ARG A 105 10.10 -6.25 17.32
N ALA A 106 10.80 -6.46 18.44
CA ALA A 106 12.05 -7.23 18.43
C ALA A 106 11.83 -8.72 18.14
N ASP A 107 10.70 -9.26 18.56
CA ASP A 107 10.31 -10.66 18.39
C ASP A 107 9.80 -10.98 16.97
N GLU A 108 9.49 -9.97 16.15
CA GLU A 108 9.02 -10.11 14.78
C GLU A 108 10.06 -9.68 13.73
N PHE A 109 11.10 -8.96 14.14
CA PHE A 109 11.99 -8.28 13.20
C PHE A 109 12.81 -9.24 12.33
N GLU A 110 13.27 -10.36 12.90
CA GLU A 110 13.99 -11.39 12.14
C GLU A 110 13.12 -12.04 11.07
N GLU A 111 11.85 -12.30 11.39
CA GLU A 111 10.90 -12.83 10.43
C GLU A 111 10.57 -11.79 9.34
N LEU A 112 10.40 -10.52 9.72
CA LEU A 112 10.18 -9.43 8.77
C LEU A 112 11.28 -9.33 7.72
N LEU A 113 12.55 -9.56 8.11
CA LEU A 113 13.70 -9.54 7.21
C LEU A 113 13.60 -10.58 6.07
N GLN A 114 12.82 -11.64 6.25
CA GLN A 114 12.65 -12.66 5.21
C GLN A 114 11.81 -12.14 4.03
N TYR A 115 10.92 -11.20 4.28
CA TYR A 115 9.96 -10.67 3.29
C TYR A 115 10.35 -9.30 2.76
N ALA A 116 10.92 -8.43 3.60
CA ALA A 116 11.20 -7.05 3.24
C ALA A 116 12.44 -6.90 2.35
N ASP A 117 12.38 -6.00 1.38
CA ASP A 117 13.53 -5.53 0.58
C ASP A 117 14.03 -4.18 1.06
N HIS A 118 13.11 -3.30 1.44
CA HIS A 118 13.38 -1.95 1.93
C HIS A 118 12.73 -1.72 3.28
N ILE A 119 13.49 -1.25 4.26
CA ILE A 119 13.02 -1.01 5.62
C ILE A 119 13.26 0.44 6.00
N VAL A 120 12.19 1.17 6.32
CA VAL A 120 12.26 2.56 6.76
C VAL A 120 12.02 2.65 8.26
N PHE A 121 12.99 3.15 9.00
CA PHE A 121 12.87 3.38 10.44
C PHE A 121 12.21 4.72 10.73
N ASN A 122 11.37 4.75 11.76
CA ASN A 122 10.64 5.95 12.17
C ASN A 122 11.50 6.90 13.06
N SER A 123 12.59 6.40 13.62
CA SER A 123 13.46 7.19 14.52
C SER A 123 14.90 6.73 14.49
N PRO A 124 15.86 7.60 14.88
CA PRO A 124 17.26 7.21 15.05
C PRO A 124 17.45 6.04 16.03
N SER A 125 16.65 5.98 17.09
CA SER A 125 16.74 4.88 18.08
C SER A 125 16.35 3.52 17.48
N GLN A 126 15.36 3.48 16.61
CA GLN A 126 15.03 2.26 15.86
C GLN A 126 16.14 1.87 14.90
N LEU A 127 16.69 2.84 14.16
CA LEU A 127 17.82 2.61 13.27
C LEU A 127 19.04 2.05 14.01
N LEU A 128 19.37 2.61 15.17
CA LEU A 128 20.47 2.10 16.00
C LEU A 128 20.22 0.67 16.51
N ARG A 129 18.96 0.36 16.84
CA ARG A 129 18.57 -0.96 17.36
C ARG A 129 18.55 -2.06 16.30
N PHE A 130 18.02 -1.78 15.13
CA PHE A 130 17.69 -2.78 14.12
C PHE A 130 18.47 -2.63 12.80
N GLY A 131 19.07 -1.46 12.55
CA GLY A 131 19.67 -1.14 11.26
C GLY A 131 20.84 -2.05 10.90
N ARG A 132 21.63 -2.48 11.90
CA ARG A 132 22.72 -3.44 11.67
C ARG A 132 22.18 -4.78 11.17
N MET A 133 21.17 -5.33 11.83
CA MET A 133 20.53 -6.59 11.42
C MET A 133 19.97 -6.51 10.00
N ALA A 134 19.25 -5.42 9.68
CA ALA A 134 18.72 -5.20 8.35
C ALA A 134 19.81 -5.14 7.28
N LYS A 135 20.90 -4.44 7.57
CA LYS A 135 22.05 -4.32 6.65
C LYS A 135 22.80 -5.64 6.47
N GLU A 136 23.03 -6.40 7.54
CA GLU A 136 23.64 -7.74 7.50
C GLU A 136 22.79 -8.73 6.70
N ALA A 137 21.44 -8.57 6.73
CA ALA A 137 20.50 -9.29 5.89
C ALA A 137 20.40 -8.76 4.43
N GLY A 138 21.25 -7.79 4.05
CA GLY A 138 21.31 -7.25 2.69
C GLY A 138 20.14 -6.32 2.33
N LYS A 139 19.40 -5.81 3.32
CA LYS A 139 18.22 -4.97 3.07
C LYS A 139 18.59 -3.51 2.88
N SER A 140 17.84 -2.82 2.03
CA SER A 140 17.91 -1.37 1.90
C SER A 140 17.30 -0.70 3.15
N VAL A 141 17.97 0.32 3.68
CA VAL A 141 17.58 0.96 4.93
C VAL A 141 17.37 2.45 4.72
N GLY A 142 16.25 2.96 5.22
CA GLY A 142 15.88 4.36 5.23
C GLY A 142 15.54 4.88 6.63
N LEU A 143 15.57 6.20 6.78
CA LEU A 143 15.11 6.89 7.98
C LEU A 143 14.06 7.92 7.60
N ARG A 144 12.89 7.85 8.24
CA ARG A 144 11.84 8.85 8.10
C ARG A 144 12.24 10.14 8.84
N ILE A 145 12.14 11.26 8.14
CA ILE A 145 12.30 12.60 8.72
C ILE A 145 10.92 13.27 8.74
N ASN A 146 10.50 13.74 9.91
CA ASN A 146 9.33 14.60 10.04
C ASN A 146 9.79 16.04 10.22
N PRO A 147 9.62 16.93 9.20
CA PRO A 147 10.06 18.33 9.30
C PRO A 147 9.11 19.20 10.15
N GLU A 148 8.06 18.61 10.73
CA GLU A 148 7.00 19.32 11.46
C GLU A 148 6.35 20.48 10.65
N CYS A 149 6.36 20.35 9.33
CA CYS A 149 5.79 21.29 8.39
C CYS A 149 4.76 20.56 7.53
N SER A 150 3.52 21.03 7.53
CA SER A 150 2.46 20.51 6.68
C SER A 150 2.09 21.54 5.62
N THR A 151 1.99 21.11 4.37
CA THR A 151 1.45 21.91 3.27
C THR A 151 -0.06 21.75 3.12
N GLN A 152 -0.70 20.93 3.97
CA GLN A 152 -2.14 20.71 4.00
C GLN A 152 -2.79 21.54 5.08
N GLU A 153 -3.90 22.20 4.75
CA GLU A 153 -4.68 23.02 5.69
C GLU A 153 -5.35 22.17 6.80
N LEU A 154 -5.65 20.89 6.50
CA LEU A 154 -6.19 19.92 7.45
C LEU A 154 -5.30 18.68 7.47
N SER A 155 -4.62 18.47 8.58
CA SER A 155 -3.90 17.21 8.83
C SER A 155 -4.86 16.19 9.43
N LEU A 156 -4.91 14.98 8.86
CA LEU A 156 -5.66 13.84 9.40
C LEU A 156 -5.21 13.42 10.82
N ILE A 157 -4.13 14.00 11.33
CA ILE A 157 -3.60 13.78 12.68
C ILE A 157 -4.38 14.58 13.74
N HIS A 158 -5.21 15.53 13.32
CA HIS A 158 -5.98 16.38 14.21
C HIS A 158 -7.48 16.03 14.27
N ILE A 159 -7.86 14.86 13.77
CA ILE A 159 -9.22 14.32 13.88
C ILE A 159 -9.28 13.32 15.03
#